data_5ff0e8645afd1edbc7b1aff212adcffd
#
_entry.id   5ff0e8645afd1edbc7b1aff212adcffd
#
_cell.length_a   1.000
_cell.length_b   1.000
_cell.length_c   1.000
_cell.angle_alpha   90.00
_cell.angle_beta   90.00
_cell.angle_gamma   90.00
#
_symmetry.space_group_name_H-M   'P 1'
#
loop_
_entity.id
_entity.type
_entity.pdbx_description
1 polymer ?
#
loop_
_entity_poly.entity_id
_entity_poly.type
_entity_poly.pdbx_seq_one_letter_code
_entity_poly.pdbx_strand_id
1 'polypeptide(L)'
;VRSTCNYCSIACNFDFHVDDDGFIERVKPSEDYPINRGFCCVKGLNLDKQNTLYENPVLPLLRNKNNEFEHISWDKAFKIFANNVKSIQEKYGKESFAFLSTGQLCSEEMALAGHIGRTFLGGNGDGNTRLCMATAVVAYKQSFGFDAPPYTLDDLEHSDVMIFIGCNPVVAHPILWSRIIKNENHNKKVIVIDPRKSESASR
;
A
#
# COMPACT_ATOMS: atom_id res chain seq x y z
N VAL A 1 17.29 14.01 4.06
CA VAL A 1 17.25 12.94 3.06
C VAL A 1 15.90 12.90 2.40
N ARG A 2 15.85 12.71 1.08
CA ARG A 2 14.57 12.58 0.34
C ARG A 2 14.26 11.10 0.11
N SER A 3 13.02 10.70 0.38
CA SER A 3 12.57 9.32 0.17
C SER A 3 11.05 9.24 -0.07
N THR A 4 10.58 8.05 -0.40
CA THR A 4 9.18 7.76 -0.72
C THR A 4 8.46 7.17 0.48
N CYS A 5 7.21 7.56 0.66
CA CYS A 5 6.30 6.98 1.66
C CYS A 5 6.07 5.49 1.39
N ASN A 6 6.17 4.68 2.42
CA ASN A 6 6.03 3.22 2.35
C ASN A 6 4.60 2.70 2.56
N TYR A 7 3.59 3.57 2.67
CA TYR A 7 2.23 3.14 3.00
C TYR A 7 1.39 2.65 1.82
N CYS A 8 1.48 3.31 0.68
CA CYS A 8 0.65 2.93 -0.46
C CYS A 8 1.30 3.31 -1.80
N SER A 9 0.78 2.73 -2.88
CA SER A 9 1.29 2.89 -4.25
C SER A 9 1.13 4.29 -4.85
N ILE A 10 0.55 5.25 -4.15
CA ILE A 10 0.60 6.67 -4.52
C ILE A 10 2.05 7.19 -4.50
N ALA A 11 2.91 6.59 -3.67
CA ALA A 11 4.33 6.90 -3.61
C ALA A 11 4.64 8.39 -3.36
N CYS A 12 3.93 9.00 -2.39
CA CYS A 12 4.23 10.37 -1.98
C CYS A 12 5.69 10.50 -1.57
N ASN A 13 6.35 11.57 -2.01
CA ASN A 13 7.73 11.85 -1.67
C ASN A 13 7.83 12.83 -0.52
N PHE A 14 8.83 12.63 0.34
CA PHE A 14 9.07 13.41 1.54
C PHE A 14 10.54 13.80 1.69
N ASP A 15 10.77 14.97 2.23
CA ASP A 15 12.05 15.42 2.75
C ASP A 15 12.12 15.10 4.24
N PHE A 16 12.99 14.17 4.62
CA PHE A 16 13.22 13.75 5.99
C PHE A 16 14.41 14.50 6.59
N HIS A 17 14.21 15.08 7.76
CA HIS A 17 15.28 15.57 8.61
C HIS A 17 15.65 14.44 9.57
N VAL A 18 16.90 14.03 9.53
CA VAL A 18 17.41 12.89 10.26
C VAL A 18 18.52 13.42 11.18
N ASP A 19 18.52 13.01 12.43
CA ASP A 19 19.58 13.34 13.38
C ASP A 19 20.85 12.52 13.14
N ASP A 20 21.90 12.79 13.95
CA ASP A 20 23.20 12.13 13.84
C ASP A 20 23.14 10.63 14.17
N ASP A 21 22.14 10.19 14.92
CA ASP A 21 21.88 8.79 15.29
C ASP A 21 21.00 8.06 14.27
N GLY A 22 20.51 8.75 13.24
CA GLY A 22 19.72 8.18 12.15
C GLY A 22 18.21 8.17 12.41
N PHE A 23 17.71 8.85 13.47
CA PHE A 23 16.28 8.96 13.73
C PHE A 23 15.65 10.11 12.94
N ILE A 24 14.41 9.92 12.54
CA ILE A 24 13.66 10.94 11.83
C ILE A 24 13.08 11.95 12.84
N GLU A 25 13.62 13.18 12.84
CA GLU A 25 13.12 14.26 13.67
C GLU A 25 11.90 14.95 13.08
N ARG A 26 11.86 15.05 11.74
CA ARG A 26 10.82 15.79 11.02
C ARG A 26 10.58 15.23 9.63
N VAL A 27 9.31 15.24 9.25
CA VAL A 27 8.84 14.83 7.93
C VAL A 27 8.17 16.01 7.23
N LYS A 28 8.59 16.35 6.01
CA LYS A 28 7.97 17.38 5.18
C LYS A 28 7.62 16.79 3.82
N PRO A 29 6.37 16.90 3.33
CA PRO A 29 6.02 16.50 1.97
C PRO A 29 6.80 17.33 0.95
N SER A 30 7.40 16.68 -0.06
CA SER A 30 8.18 17.36 -1.10
C SER A 30 7.25 18.16 -2.02
N GLU A 31 7.49 19.47 -2.14
CA GLU A 31 6.64 20.40 -2.89
C GLU A 31 6.81 20.24 -4.40
N ASP A 32 8.02 19.94 -4.84
CA ASP A 32 8.43 19.79 -6.23
C ASP A 32 8.17 18.40 -6.83
N TYR A 33 7.72 17.44 -6.00
CA TYR A 33 7.43 16.09 -6.48
C TYR A 33 6.08 16.04 -7.22
N PRO A 34 6.04 15.54 -8.47
CA PRO A 34 4.89 15.71 -9.36
C PRO A 34 3.61 15.01 -8.88
N ILE A 35 3.73 13.98 -8.02
CA ILE A 35 2.57 13.23 -7.54
C ILE A 35 1.86 13.98 -6.42
N ASN A 36 2.55 14.23 -5.31
CA ASN A 36 1.92 14.79 -4.12
C ASN A 36 2.04 16.31 -3.98
N ARG A 37 2.98 16.98 -4.68
CA ARG A 37 3.10 18.47 -4.74
C ARG A 37 2.90 19.15 -3.39
N GLY A 38 3.62 18.71 -2.37
CA GLY A 38 3.53 19.24 -1.01
C GLY A 38 2.34 18.76 -0.18
N PHE A 39 1.49 17.88 -0.70
CA PHE A 39 0.40 17.26 0.04
C PHE A 39 0.77 15.89 0.56
N CYS A 40 0.12 15.46 1.64
CA CYS A 40 0.18 14.08 2.13
C CYS A 40 -1.04 13.77 2.98
N CYS A 41 -1.27 12.49 3.22
CA CYS A 41 -2.30 12.05 4.16
C CYS A 41 -1.74 11.96 5.58
N VAL A 42 -2.63 11.74 6.55
CA VAL A 42 -2.26 11.61 7.97
C VAL A 42 -1.24 10.51 8.23
N LYS A 43 -1.22 9.42 7.46
CA LYS A 43 -0.22 8.35 7.60
C LYS A 43 1.18 8.84 7.23
N GLY A 44 1.31 9.55 6.12
CA GLY A 44 2.57 10.15 5.70
C GLY A 44 3.11 11.19 6.68
N LEU A 45 2.23 12.00 7.30
CA LEU A 45 2.63 12.97 8.32
C LEU A 45 3.17 12.34 9.62
N ASN A 46 2.90 11.07 9.85
CA ASN A 46 3.34 10.36 11.06
C ASN A 46 4.40 9.29 10.76
N LEU A 47 5.16 9.42 9.65
CA LEU A 47 6.24 8.50 9.32
C LEU A 47 7.40 8.56 10.34
N ASP A 48 7.64 9.72 10.95
CA ASP A 48 8.59 9.90 12.05
C ASP A 48 8.29 8.98 13.23
N LYS A 49 7.02 8.89 13.61
CA LYS A 49 6.59 8.07 14.75
C LYS A 49 6.81 6.57 14.54
N GLN A 50 6.84 6.10 13.29
CA GLN A 50 7.10 4.69 13.02
C GLN A 50 8.53 4.27 13.35
N ASN A 51 9.50 5.15 13.11
CA ASN A 51 10.90 4.85 13.37
C ASN A 51 11.29 5.04 14.84
N THR A 52 10.50 5.77 15.61
CA THR A 52 10.73 6.00 17.05
C THR A 52 10.01 5.01 17.95
N LEU A 53 9.19 4.13 17.42
CA LEU A 53 8.52 3.08 18.19
C LEU A 53 9.52 1.97 18.53
N TYR A 54 10.19 2.11 19.68
CA TYR A 54 11.03 1.07 20.27
C TYR A 54 10.32 -0.28 20.48
N GLU A 55 9.00 -0.29 20.36
CA GLU A 55 8.13 -1.47 20.49
C GLU A 55 7.99 -2.27 19.19
N ASN A 56 8.51 -1.78 18.06
CA ASN A 56 8.49 -2.54 16.81
C ASN A 56 9.39 -3.77 16.94
N PRO A 57 8.87 -4.99 16.76
CA PRO A 57 9.68 -6.19 16.85
C PRO A 57 10.69 -6.20 15.68
N VAL A 58 11.96 -6.07 16.02
CA VAL A 58 13.09 -6.16 15.06
C VAL A 58 13.58 -7.59 14.88
N LEU A 59 13.17 -8.48 15.78
CA LEU A 59 13.46 -9.91 15.74
C LEU A 59 12.18 -10.71 15.58
N PRO A 60 12.25 -11.87 14.91
CA PRO A 60 11.13 -12.79 14.82
C PRO A 60 10.68 -13.28 16.19
N LEU A 61 9.37 -13.48 16.31
CA LEU A 61 8.74 -14.03 17.50
C LEU A 61 8.25 -15.43 17.21
N LEU A 62 8.60 -16.37 18.10
CA LEU A 62 8.12 -17.75 18.05
C LEU A 62 7.22 -18.00 19.25
N ARG A 63 6.05 -18.59 19.00
CA ARG A 63 5.16 -19.05 20.09
C ARG A 63 5.71 -20.33 20.71
N ASN A 64 5.96 -20.31 22.00
CA ASN A 64 6.44 -21.45 22.77
C ASN A 64 5.28 -22.39 23.19
N LYS A 65 5.62 -23.48 23.87
CA LYS A 65 4.63 -24.48 24.34
C LYS A 65 3.63 -23.96 25.37
N ASN A 66 3.97 -22.87 26.06
CA ASN A 66 3.10 -22.21 27.03
C ASN A 66 2.19 -21.16 26.39
N ASN A 67 2.20 -21.06 25.04
CA ASN A 67 1.44 -20.08 24.28
C ASN A 67 1.96 -18.63 24.44
N GLU A 68 3.21 -18.44 24.86
CA GLU A 68 3.90 -17.16 25.01
C GLU A 68 4.81 -16.92 23.82
N PHE A 69 5.06 -15.64 23.46
CA PHE A 69 6.00 -15.30 22.40
C PHE A 69 7.41 -15.10 22.95
N GLU A 70 8.40 -15.73 22.31
CA GLU A 70 9.82 -15.55 22.58
C GLU A 70 10.56 -15.02 21.36
N HIS A 71 11.55 -14.16 21.56
CA HIS A 71 12.43 -13.70 20.50
C HIS A 71 13.35 -14.81 20.03
N ILE A 72 13.46 -14.95 18.72
CA ILE A 72 14.39 -15.90 18.09
C ILE A 72 15.24 -15.19 17.05
N SER A 73 16.39 -15.77 16.67
CA SER A 73 17.19 -15.26 15.57
C SER A 73 16.52 -15.49 14.22
N TRP A 74 16.83 -14.65 13.23
CA TRP A 74 16.38 -14.82 11.85
C TRP A 74 16.77 -16.19 11.27
N ASP A 75 18.00 -16.68 11.54
CA ASP A 75 18.43 -18.00 11.09
C ASP A 75 17.56 -19.13 11.65
N LYS A 76 17.18 -19.01 12.91
CA LYS A 76 16.26 -19.98 13.54
C LYS A 76 14.88 -19.91 12.90
N ALA A 77 14.37 -18.70 12.66
CA ALA A 77 13.09 -18.48 12.01
C ALA A 77 13.03 -19.08 10.60
N PHE A 78 14.04 -18.83 9.77
CA PHE A 78 14.13 -19.39 8.42
C PHE A 78 14.23 -20.91 8.41
N LYS A 79 15.01 -21.50 9.34
CA LYS A 79 15.09 -22.96 9.46
C LYS A 79 13.75 -23.59 9.84
N ILE A 80 13.04 -22.98 10.81
CA ILE A 80 11.71 -23.45 11.22
C ILE A 80 10.72 -23.35 10.05
N PHE A 81 10.70 -22.21 9.36
CA PHE A 81 9.84 -22.01 8.21
C PHE A 81 10.09 -23.05 7.11
N ALA A 82 11.34 -23.19 6.68
CA ALA A 82 11.71 -24.13 5.62
C ALA A 82 11.38 -25.58 5.97
N ASN A 83 11.68 -26.00 7.20
CA ASN A 83 11.40 -27.36 7.68
C ASN A 83 9.90 -27.64 7.74
N ASN A 84 9.10 -26.68 8.22
CA ASN A 84 7.64 -26.83 8.28
C ASN A 84 7.01 -26.91 6.89
N VAL A 85 7.41 -26.02 5.97
CA VAL A 85 6.93 -26.07 4.58
C VAL A 85 7.27 -27.43 3.95
N LYS A 86 8.52 -27.87 4.08
CA LYS A 86 8.97 -29.14 3.54
C LYS A 86 8.18 -30.33 4.10
N SER A 87 8.04 -30.39 5.41
CA SER A 87 7.29 -31.46 6.10
C SER A 87 5.82 -31.50 5.68
N ILE A 88 5.17 -30.33 5.54
CA ILE A 88 3.77 -30.26 5.10
C ILE A 88 3.65 -30.72 3.64
N GLN A 89 4.55 -30.27 2.77
CA GLN A 89 4.55 -30.65 1.37
C GLN A 89 4.88 -32.13 1.12
N GLU A 90 5.77 -32.71 1.92
CA GLU A 90 6.05 -34.17 1.90
C GLU A 90 4.81 -34.98 2.28
N LYS A 91 4.01 -34.47 3.24
CA LYS A 91 2.82 -35.17 3.72
C LYS A 91 1.59 -34.97 2.86
N TYR A 92 1.38 -33.77 2.33
CA TYR A 92 0.12 -33.36 1.70
C TYR A 92 0.27 -32.93 0.23
N GLY A 93 1.49 -32.94 -0.32
CA GLY A 93 1.79 -32.50 -1.68
C GLY A 93 2.14 -31.00 -1.77
N LYS A 94 2.71 -30.59 -2.91
CA LYS A 94 3.18 -29.22 -3.13
C LYS A 94 2.09 -28.16 -3.02
N GLU A 95 0.86 -28.50 -3.37
CA GLU A 95 -0.30 -27.59 -3.34
C GLU A 95 -0.81 -27.30 -1.93
N SER A 96 -0.26 -27.96 -0.90
CA SER A 96 -0.62 -27.72 0.51
C SER A 96 -0.06 -26.40 1.06
N PHE A 97 0.80 -25.72 0.32
CA PHE A 97 1.35 -24.42 0.66
C PHE A 97 0.65 -23.32 -0.14
N ALA A 98 0.23 -22.27 0.55
CA ALA A 98 -0.27 -21.04 -0.07
C ALA A 98 0.33 -19.82 0.61
N PHE A 99 0.53 -18.74 -0.15
CA PHE A 99 0.97 -17.46 0.39
C PHE A 99 0.02 -16.34 -0.02
N LEU A 100 -0.24 -15.44 0.92
CA LEU A 100 -1.01 -14.22 0.69
C LEU A 100 -0.08 -13.03 0.80
N SER A 101 -0.10 -12.18 -0.21
CA SER A 101 0.73 -11.00 -0.31
C SER A 101 -0.11 -9.72 -0.18
N THR A 102 0.56 -8.58 -0.19
CA THR A 102 -0.07 -7.27 -0.18
C THR A 102 0.49 -6.39 -1.29
N GLY A 103 -0.33 -5.48 -1.81
CA GLY A 103 0.09 -4.46 -2.78
C GLY A 103 0.87 -3.29 -2.15
N GLN A 104 1.20 -3.38 -0.86
CA GLN A 104 1.98 -2.36 -0.14
C GLN A 104 3.48 -2.69 -0.05
N LEU A 105 3.90 -3.80 -0.66
CA LEU A 105 5.31 -4.15 -0.82
C LEU A 105 5.96 -3.35 -1.95
N CYS A 106 7.27 -3.16 -1.88
CA CYS A 106 8.02 -2.67 -3.02
C CYS A 106 7.97 -3.67 -4.18
N SER A 107 8.14 -3.20 -5.42
CA SER A 107 8.03 -4.04 -6.61
C SER A 107 9.00 -5.22 -6.59
N GLU A 108 10.21 -4.99 -6.07
CA GLU A 108 11.27 -6.00 -5.90
C GLU A 108 10.85 -7.07 -4.89
N GLU A 109 10.23 -6.68 -3.79
CA GLU A 109 9.73 -7.60 -2.75
C GLU A 109 8.57 -8.44 -3.30
N MET A 110 7.63 -7.83 -4.03
CA MET A 110 6.54 -8.55 -4.67
C MET A 110 7.03 -9.56 -5.69
N ALA A 111 8.00 -9.17 -6.54
CA ALA A 111 8.61 -10.05 -7.52
C ALA A 111 9.32 -11.24 -6.86
N LEU A 112 10.11 -10.96 -5.81
CA LEU A 112 10.84 -11.98 -5.06
C LEU A 112 9.89 -12.93 -4.32
N ALA A 113 8.88 -12.40 -3.63
CA ALA A 113 7.87 -13.21 -2.93
C ALA A 113 7.11 -14.12 -3.90
N GLY A 114 6.70 -13.57 -5.06
CA GLY A 114 6.04 -14.36 -6.11
C GLY A 114 6.95 -15.44 -6.69
N HIS A 115 8.22 -15.14 -6.92
CA HIS A 115 9.20 -16.11 -7.42
C HIS A 115 9.47 -17.22 -6.41
N ILE A 116 9.73 -16.89 -5.15
CA ILE A 116 9.92 -17.88 -4.09
C ILE A 116 8.68 -18.75 -3.92
N GLY A 117 7.52 -18.14 -3.76
CA GLY A 117 6.29 -18.86 -3.49
C GLY A 117 5.88 -19.82 -4.61
N ARG A 118 5.96 -19.38 -5.86
CA ARG A 118 5.52 -20.18 -7.03
C ARG A 118 6.60 -21.12 -7.54
N THR A 119 7.82 -20.62 -7.70
CA THR A 119 8.89 -21.37 -8.37
C THR A 119 9.58 -22.36 -7.42
N PHE A 120 9.97 -21.89 -6.24
CA PHE A 120 10.71 -22.75 -5.30
C PHE A 120 9.76 -23.56 -4.41
N LEU A 121 8.72 -22.96 -3.88
CA LEU A 121 7.81 -23.63 -2.96
C LEU A 121 6.66 -24.33 -3.68
N GLY A 122 6.42 -24.02 -4.97
CA GLY A 122 5.35 -24.65 -5.75
C GLY A 122 3.94 -24.38 -5.23
N GLY A 123 3.79 -23.35 -4.39
CA GLY A 123 2.53 -23.01 -3.75
C GLY A 123 1.65 -22.10 -4.59
N ASN A 124 0.40 -22.02 -4.20
CA ASN A 124 -0.54 -21.05 -4.74
C ASN A 124 -0.36 -19.69 -4.04
N GLY A 125 -0.41 -18.61 -4.81
CA GLY A 125 -0.26 -17.26 -4.26
C GLY A 125 -1.28 -16.29 -4.82
N ASP A 126 -1.78 -15.40 -3.96
CA ASP A 126 -2.64 -14.29 -4.33
C ASP A 126 -2.32 -13.06 -3.46
N GLY A 127 -2.92 -11.93 -3.79
CA GLY A 127 -2.74 -10.67 -3.07
C GLY A 127 -4.06 -10.06 -2.62
N ASN A 128 -3.96 -9.07 -1.74
CA ASN A 128 -5.11 -8.33 -1.23
C ASN A 128 -5.89 -7.61 -2.35
N THR A 129 -5.25 -7.31 -3.48
CA THR A 129 -5.90 -6.71 -4.65
C THR A 129 -6.97 -7.61 -5.26
N ARG A 130 -6.92 -8.93 -5.04
CA ARG A 130 -7.98 -9.87 -5.40
C ARG A 130 -9.32 -9.46 -4.79
N LEU A 131 -9.34 -9.08 -3.53
CA LEU A 131 -10.53 -8.68 -2.79
C LEU A 131 -10.84 -7.18 -2.93
N CYS A 132 -9.84 -6.37 -3.24
CA CYS A 132 -9.94 -4.91 -3.28
C CYS A 132 -10.39 -4.38 -4.64
N MET A 133 -9.75 -4.82 -5.72
CA MET A 133 -9.93 -4.21 -7.04
C MET A 133 -10.12 -5.20 -8.20
N ALA A 134 -10.37 -6.48 -7.96
CA ALA A 134 -10.56 -7.45 -9.04
C ALA A 134 -11.71 -7.05 -9.98
N THR A 135 -12.81 -6.53 -9.43
CA THR A 135 -13.93 -6.01 -10.20
C THR A 135 -13.54 -4.81 -11.06
N ALA A 136 -12.75 -3.87 -10.50
CA ALA A 136 -12.25 -2.72 -11.24
C ALA A 136 -11.32 -3.13 -12.39
N VAL A 137 -10.43 -4.11 -12.16
CA VAL A 137 -9.57 -4.69 -13.22
C VAL A 137 -10.38 -5.23 -14.37
N VAL A 138 -11.44 -6.01 -14.08
CA VAL A 138 -12.32 -6.54 -15.11
C VAL A 138 -13.01 -5.40 -15.87
N ALA A 139 -13.55 -4.41 -15.17
CA ALA A 139 -14.20 -3.26 -15.77
C ALA A 139 -13.26 -2.46 -16.68
N TYR A 140 -12.03 -2.17 -16.22
CA TYR A 140 -11.02 -1.49 -17.04
C TYR A 140 -10.67 -2.28 -18.30
N LYS A 141 -10.43 -3.59 -18.16
CA LYS A 141 -10.11 -4.44 -19.32
C LYS A 141 -11.24 -4.53 -20.32
N GLN A 142 -12.49 -4.61 -19.86
CA GLN A 142 -13.66 -4.63 -20.74
C GLN A 142 -13.90 -3.29 -21.43
N SER A 143 -13.64 -2.18 -20.75
CA SER A 143 -13.91 -0.83 -21.28
C SER A 143 -12.76 -0.29 -22.12
N PHE A 144 -11.51 -0.54 -21.73
CA PHE A 144 -10.34 0.10 -22.31
C PHE A 144 -9.30 -0.88 -22.86
N GLY A 145 -9.46 -2.20 -22.64
CA GLY A 145 -8.54 -3.23 -23.11
C GLY A 145 -7.31 -3.48 -22.19
N PHE A 146 -7.10 -2.67 -21.17
CA PHE A 146 -5.96 -2.76 -20.26
C PHE A 146 -6.35 -2.42 -18.81
N ASP A 147 -5.47 -2.76 -17.88
CA ASP A 147 -5.67 -2.58 -16.44
C ASP A 147 -4.91 -1.33 -15.96
N ALA A 148 -5.41 -0.17 -16.34
CA ALA A 148 -4.94 1.12 -15.84
C ALA A 148 -5.99 2.20 -16.09
N PRO A 149 -6.02 3.29 -15.30
CA PRO A 149 -6.81 4.47 -15.63
C PRO A 149 -6.37 5.06 -16.97
N PRO A 150 -7.30 5.41 -17.88
CA PRO A 150 -6.96 6.01 -19.18
C PRO A 150 -6.65 7.51 -19.07
N TYR A 151 -6.44 8.03 -17.88
CA TYR A 151 -6.16 9.44 -17.59
C TYR A 151 -5.06 9.56 -16.53
N THR A 152 -4.52 10.78 -16.39
CA THR A 152 -3.50 11.12 -15.40
C THR A 152 -4.08 11.90 -14.22
N LEU A 153 -3.29 12.11 -13.16
CA LEU A 153 -3.71 12.97 -12.05
C LEU A 153 -3.88 14.44 -12.48
N ASP A 154 -3.16 14.87 -13.52
CA ASP A 154 -3.24 16.25 -14.01
C ASP A 154 -4.59 16.53 -14.67
N ASP A 155 -5.24 15.53 -15.26
CA ASP A 155 -6.57 15.68 -15.85
C ASP A 155 -7.62 16.12 -14.81
N LEU A 156 -7.44 15.78 -13.54
CA LEU A 156 -8.32 16.23 -12.46
C LEU A 156 -8.22 17.74 -12.19
N GLU A 157 -7.06 18.34 -12.50
CA GLU A 157 -6.84 19.78 -12.32
C GLU A 157 -7.47 20.58 -13.47
N HIS A 158 -7.83 19.95 -14.58
CA HIS A 158 -8.37 20.58 -15.79
C HIS A 158 -9.82 20.16 -16.11
N SER A 159 -10.37 19.19 -15.40
CA SER A 159 -11.73 18.69 -15.66
C SER A 159 -12.79 19.67 -15.19
N ASP A 160 -13.79 19.93 -16.04
CA ASP A 160 -14.94 20.77 -15.69
C ASP A 160 -15.99 20.04 -14.88
N VAL A 161 -16.13 18.73 -15.09
CA VAL A 161 -17.11 17.87 -14.41
C VAL A 161 -16.43 16.59 -13.94
N MET A 162 -16.57 16.29 -12.65
CA MET A 162 -16.05 15.07 -12.03
C MET A 162 -17.19 14.33 -11.34
N ILE A 163 -17.31 13.04 -11.62
CA ILE A 163 -18.37 12.20 -11.06
C ILE A 163 -17.72 11.10 -10.22
N PHE A 164 -18.10 11.01 -8.95
CA PHE A 164 -17.68 9.98 -8.01
C PHE A 164 -18.84 9.06 -7.68
N ILE A 165 -18.72 7.78 -8.00
CA ILE A 165 -19.79 6.78 -7.81
C ILE A 165 -19.30 5.71 -6.84
N GLY A 166 -19.97 5.56 -5.68
CA GLY A 166 -19.68 4.54 -4.69
C GLY A 166 -18.28 4.65 -4.08
N CYS A 167 -17.70 5.86 -4.00
CA CYS A 167 -16.36 6.07 -3.47
C CYS A 167 -16.26 7.35 -2.64
N ASN A 168 -15.31 7.34 -1.71
CA ASN A 168 -15.06 8.47 -0.80
C ASN A 168 -13.60 8.95 -0.90
N PRO A 169 -13.24 9.68 -1.96
CA PRO A 169 -11.86 10.09 -2.22
C PRO A 169 -11.28 11.03 -1.16
N VAL A 170 -12.08 11.78 -0.42
CA VAL A 170 -11.62 12.59 0.71
C VAL A 170 -10.87 11.75 1.74
N VAL A 171 -11.36 10.56 2.02
CA VAL A 171 -10.78 9.65 3.02
C VAL A 171 -9.83 8.64 2.39
N ALA A 172 -10.27 7.95 1.33
CA ALA A 172 -9.53 6.84 0.75
C ALA A 172 -8.41 7.26 -0.22
N HIS A 173 -8.55 8.43 -0.87
CA HIS A 173 -7.60 8.94 -1.88
C HIS A 173 -7.30 10.42 -1.69
N PRO A 174 -6.72 10.83 -0.54
CA PRO A 174 -6.54 12.25 -0.20
C PRO A 174 -5.64 13.00 -1.18
N ILE A 175 -4.68 12.35 -1.82
CA ILE A 175 -3.84 12.98 -2.84
C ILE A 175 -4.64 13.27 -4.13
N LEU A 176 -5.48 12.34 -4.56
CA LEU A 176 -6.40 12.58 -5.66
C LEU A 176 -7.35 13.73 -5.32
N TRP A 177 -7.91 13.75 -4.12
CA TRP A 177 -8.77 14.84 -3.67
C TRP A 177 -8.05 16.20 -3.63
N SER A 178 -6.76 16.22 -3.27
CA SER A 178 -5.97 17.47 -3.29
C SER A 178 -5.84 18.05 -4.71
N ARG A 179 -5.79 17.21 -5.75
CA ARG A 179 -5.78 17.64 -7.13
C ARG A 179 -7.11 18.29 -7.54
N ILE A 180 -8.22 17.72 -7.07
CA ILE A 180 -9.56 18.30 -7.30
C ILE A 180 -9.70 19.67 -6.65
N ILE A 181 -9.17 19.85 -5.45
CA ILE A 181 -9.16 21.14 -4.75
C ILE A 181 -8.31 22.17 -5.52
N LYS A 182 -7.17 21.74 -6.06
CA LYS A 182 -6.27 22.60 -6.84
C LYS A 182 -6.79 22.97 -8.22
N ASN A 183 -7.84 22.34 -8.71
CA ASN A 183 -8.45 22.72 -9.98
C ASN A 183 -8.97 24.16 -9.90
N GLU A 184 -8.37 25.04 -10.69
CA GLU A 184 -8.64 26.49 -10.69
C GLU A 184 -9.94 26.89 -11.39
N ASN A 185 -10.60 25.94 -12.08
CA ASN A 185 -11.91 26.23 -12.67
C ASN A 185 -12.97 26.38 -11.56
N HIS A 186 -13.34 27.61 -11.28
CA HIS A 186 -14.37 27.94 -10.30
C HIS A 186 -15.77 27.45 -10.67
N ASN A 187 -16.00 27.13 -11.95
CA ASN A 187 -17.27 26.58 -12.44
C ASN A 187 -17.30 25.05 -12.47
N LYS A 188 -16.21 24.39 -12.02
CA LYS A 188 -16.16 22.92 -11.98
C LYS A 188 -17.29 22.37 -11.14
N LYS A 189 -17.83 21.24 -11.60
CA LYS A 189 -18.88 20.51 -10.91
C LYS A 189 -18.34 19.19 -10.37
N VAL A 190 -18.54 18.94 -9.09
CA VAL A 190 -18.25 17.66 -8.46
C VAL A 190 -19.58 17.00 -8.09
N ILE A 191 -19.84 15.84 -8.67
CA ILE A 191 -21.08 15.08 -8.46
C ILE A 191 -20.70 13.81 -7.69
N VAL A 192 -21.36 13.55 -6.56
CA VAL A 192 -21.15 12.34 -5.76
C VAL A 192 -22.44 11.53 -5.75
N ILE A 193 -22.34 10.27 -6.17
CA ILE A 193 -23.44 9.29 -6.15
C ILE A 193 -23.06 8.21 -5.15
N ASP A 194 -23.70 8.20 -3.99
CA ASP A 194 -23.39 7.31 -2.87
C ASP A 194 -24.66 7.07 -2.04
N PRO A 195 -24.95 5.84 -1.60
CA PRO A 195 -26.10 5.57 -0.72
C PRO A 195 -25.97 6.22 0.66
N ARG A 196 -24.76 6.66 1.03
CA ARG A 196 -24.45 7.32 2.29
C ARG A 196 -23.96 8.75 2.01
N LYS A 197 -24.32 9.68 2.87
CA LYS A 197 -23.71 11.02 2.87
C LYS A 197 -22.28 10.91 3.43
N SER A 198 -21.35 10.58 2.53
CA SER A 198 -19.93 10.46 2.83
C SER A 198 -19.25 11.84 3.04
N GLU A 199 -17.99 11.84 3.49
CA GLU A 199 -17.19 13.05 3.62
C GLU A 199 -17.03 13.77 2.27
N SER A 200 -16.93 13.01 1.18
CA SER A 200 -16.86 13.57 -0.17
C SER A 200 -18.20 14.17 -0.61
N ALA A 201 -19.33 13.56 -0.23
CA ALA A 201 -20.66 14.10 -0.52
C ALA A 201 -21.03 15.32 0.35
N SER A 202 -20.24 15.60 1.40
CA SER A 202 -20.46 16.70 2.32
C SER A 202 -19.61 17.93 2.01
N ARG A 203 -18.71 17.85 1.02
CA ARG A 203 -17.82 18.93 0.60
C ARG A 203 -18.38 19.73 -0.57
#